data_e2f955c3d6468373f1c0fc05dfa67c1b
#
_entry.id   e2f955c3d6468373f1c0fc05dfa67c1b
#
_cell.length_a   1.000
_cell.length_b   1.000
_cell.length_c   1.000
_cell.angle_alpha   90.00
_cell.angle_beta   90.00
_cell.angle_gamma   90.00
#
_symmetry.space_group_name_H-M   'P 1'
#
loop_
_entity.id
_entity.type
_entity.pdbx_description
1 polymer ?
#
loop_
_entity_poly.entity_id
_entity_poly.type
_entity_poly.pdbx_seq_one_letter_code
_entity_poly.pdbx_strand_id
1 'polypeptide(L)'
;MWKKILNVLFIIFVVAIIGYCGYQIITTLQERYLSNQEYVTTREHYVSAIHEKEEVEEEPEKEEAEDSAFPKLRVDVNGLLKVNPDYAAWLYYKDADISYPITQSTISDEDRYLTTTFEGNKNPSGCVFMDYNADDAFRYNNTFLYGHNMANGTMFGSLKKVYQNPKDATDPYFYIYTKYGKVNQYRVFAVYITDETDAKAYSIPATDEDYDKYVATAMKHGSFTAYVPFTDAEREAIELRNPIVTLSTCYGRAGTTKRLLVQGVYIKSENYNTEN
;
A
#
# COMPACT_ATOMS: atom_id res chain seq x y z
N MET A 1 22.39 -33.28 47.60
CA MET A 1 22.73 -33.70 46.23
C MET A 1 21.59 -33.30 45.25
N TRP A 2 20.38 -33.68 45.47
CA TRP A 2 19.19 -33.43 44.64
C TRP A 2 18.98 -31.93 44.29
N LYS A 3 19.04 -31.00 45.25
CA LYS A 3 18.89 -29.55 45.01
C LYS A 3 19.96 -29.00 44.07
N LYS A 4 21.19 -29.48 44.12
CA LYS A 4 22.27 -29.04 43.18
C LYS A 4 21.97 -29.50 41.75
N ILE A 5 21.49 -30.75 41.58
CA ILE A 5 21.10 -31.28 40.26
C ILE A 5 19.92 -30.49 39.71
N LEU A 6 18.93 -30.18 40.51
CA LEU A 6 17.76 -29.38 40.09
C LEU A 6 18.16 -27.98 39.64
N ASN A 7 19.08 -27.31 40.37
CA ASN A 7 19.61 -26.00 39.95
C ASN A 7 20.39 -26.06 38.64
N VAL A 8 21.19 -27.08 38.42
CA VAL A 8 21.91 -27.26 37.16
C VAL A 8 20.94 -27.48 36.00
N LEU A 9 19.92 -28.32 36.17
CA LEU A 9 18.90 -28.54 35.15
C LEU A 9 18.10 -27.25 34.84
N PHE A 10 17.80 -26.47 35.87
CA PHE A 10 17.13 -25.18 35.70
C PHE A 10 18.00 -24.17 34.91
N ILE A 11 19.29 -24.10 35.22
CA ILE A 11 20.21 -23.22 34.46
C ILE A 11 20.30 -23.65 32.99
N ILE A 12 20.44 -24.96 32.71
CA ILE A 12 20.45 -25.49 31.33
C ILE A 12 19.16 -25.13 30.60
N PHE A 13 18.01 -25.28 31.25
CA PHE A 13 16.70 -24.93 30.68
C PHE A 13 16.61 -23.45 30.34
N VAL A 14 17.04 -22.54 31.26
CA VAL A 14 17.06 -21.09 31.03
C VAL A 14 17.98 -20.73 29.86
N VAL A 15 19.18 -21.32 29.80
CA VAL A 15 20.11 -21.12 28.69
C VAL A 15 19.52 -21.57 27.35
N ALA A 16 18.84 -22.71 27.35
CA ALA A 16 18.16 -23.21 26.13
C ALA A 16 17.04 -22.26 25.65
N ILE A 17 16.23 -21.70 26.59
CA ILE A 17 15.23 -20.70 26.26
C ILE A 17 15.86 -19.44 25.67
N ILE A 18 16.90 -18.91 26.31
CA ILE A 18 17.61 -17.70 25.81
C ILE A 18 18.17 -17.97 24.41
N GLY A 19 18.80 -19.12 24.18
CA GLY A 19 19.31 -19.51 22.87
C GLY A 19 18.20 -19.61 21.82
N TYR A 20 17.06 -20.20 22.16
CA TYR A 20 15.90 -20.28 21.28
C TYR A 20 15.32 -18.90 20.95
N CYS A 21 15.14 -18.05 21.98
CA CYS A 21 14.66 -16.68 21.77
C CYS A 21 15.63 -15.87 20.88
N GLY A 22 16.94 -15.99 21.13
CA GLY A 22 17.95 -15.36 20.29
C GLY A 22 17.89 -15.82 18.84
N TYR A 23 17.76 -17.13 18.61
CA TYR A 23 17.56 -17.69 17.27
C TYR A 23 16.32 -17.12 16.57
N GLN A 24 15.16 -17.07 17.26
CA GLN A 24 13.93 -16.51 16.71
C GLN A 24 14.07 -15.01 16.34
N ILE A 25 14.76 -14.23 17.16
CA ILE A 25 15.02 -12.81 16.87
C ILE A 25 15.88 -12.68 15.61
N ILE A 26 16.97 -13.45 15.52
CA ILE A 26 17.88 -13.38 14.37
C ILE A 26 17.15 -13.78 13.08
N THR A 27 16.40 -14.87 13.07
CA THR A 27 15.64 -15.32 11.90
C THR A 27 14.62 -14.27 11.46
N THR A 28 13.87 -13.69 12.40
CA THR A 28 12.89 -12.63 12.10
C THR A 28 13.57 -11.38 11.51
N LEU A 29 14.73 -10.99 12.01
CA LEU A 29 15.49 -9.85 11.48
C LEU A 29 16.01 -10.13 10.06
N GLN A 30 16.49 -11.35 9.82
CA GLN A 30 16.93 -11.78 8.48
C GLN A 30 15.79 -11.78 7.47
N GLU A 31 14.62 -12.34 7.83
CA GLU A 31 13.45 -12.34 6.94
C GLU A 31 13.01 -10.92 6.56
N ARG A 32 12.98 -10.00 7.53
CA ARG A 32 12.67 -8.58 7.28
C ARG A 32 13.71 -7.90 6.39
N TYR A 33 14.98 -8.18 6.61
CA TYR A 33 16.06 -7.65 5.79
C TYR A 33 15.97 -8.14 4.35
N LEU A 34 15.79 -9.45 4.14
CA LEU A 34 15.69 -10.06 2.82
C LEU A 34 14.49 -9.53 2.04
N SER A 35 13.30 -9.44 2.68
CA SER A 35 12.12 -8.87 2.06
C SER A 35 12.32 -7.40 1.67
N ASN A 36 12.93 -6.60 2.54
CA ASN A 36 13.20 -5.20 2.22
C ASN A 36 14.16 -5.07 1.04
N GLN A 37 15.21 -5.90 0.97
CA GLN A 37 16.13 -5.94 -0.17
C GLN A 37 15.42 -6.32 -1.46
N GLU A 38 14.57 -7.34 -1.44
CA GLU A 38 13.76 -7.75 -2.59
C GLU A 38 12.93 -6.56 -3.12
N TYR A 39 12.17 -5.86 -2.27
CA TYR A 39 11.34 -4.73 -2.72
C TYR A 39 12.15 -3.52 -3.18
N VAL A 40 13.31 -3.25 -2.58
CA VAL A 40 14.22 -2.21 -3.06
C VAL A 40 14.75 -2.57 -4.44
N THR A 41 15.23 -3.80 -4.63
CA THR A 41 15.74 -4.27 -5.93
C THR A 41 14.65 -4.31 -6.99
N THR A 42 13.46 -4.81 -6.67
CA THR A 42 12.31 -4.82 -7.59
C THR A 42 11.96 -3.40 -8.04
N ARG A 43 11.90 -2.45 -7.10
CA ARG A 43 11.64 -1.04 -7.42
C ARG A 43 12.73 -0.46 -8.32
N GLU A 44 14.00 -0.62 -7.96
CA GLU A 44 15.13 -0.06 -8.73
C GLU A 44 15.23 -0.66 -10.14
N HIS A 45 14.83 -1.93 -10.30
CA HIS A 45 14.90 -2.60 -11.59
C HIS A 45 13.73 -2.29 -12.51
N TYR A 46 12.51 -2.25 -11.97
CA TYR A 46 11.28 -2.14 -12.77
C TYR A 46 10.60 -0.77 -12.71
N VAL A 47 11.04 0.12 -11.80
CA VAL A 47 10.45 1.47 -11.67
C VAL A 47 11.54 2.51 -11.63
N SER A 48 11.56 3.41 -12.60
CA SER A 48 12.52 4.51 -12.67
C SER A 48 11.79 5.86 -12.76
N ALA A 49 12.40 6.88 -12.14
CA ALA A 49 11.97 8.25 -12.40
C ALA A 49 12.36 8.65 -13.83
N ILE A 50 11.41 9.23 -14.56
CA ILE A 50 11.70 9.82 -15.86
C ILE A 50 12.40 11.14 -15.59
N HIS A 51 13.72 11.19 -15.82
CA HIS A 51 14.48 12.44 -15.88
C HIS A 51 14.33 12.98 -17.30
N GLU A 52 13.78 14.17 -17.46
CA GLU A 52 13.88 14.90 -18.72
C GLU A 52 15.39 15.05 -19.02
N LYS A 53 15.87 14.40 -20.07
CA LYS A 53 17.20 14.69 -20.60
C LYS A 53 17.15 16.16 -21.04
N GLU A 54 18.09 16.96 -20.56
CA GLU A 54 18.45 18.23 -21.20
C GLU A 54 18.81 17.90 -22.66
N GLU A 55 17.83 18.03 -23.57
CA GLU A 55 18.13 18.07 -25.02
C GLU A 55 18.70 19.45 -25.31
N VAL A 56 19.93 19.41 -25.81
CA VAL A 56 20.67 20.54 -26.36
C VAL A 56 19.88 21.12 -27.51
N GLU A 57 19.54 22.41 -27.37
CA GLU A 57 19.22 23.40 -28.39
C GLU A 57 18.57 22.94 -29.70
N GLU A 58 17.23 23.11 -29.82
CA GLU A 58 16.59 23.65 -31.01
C GLU A 58 15.41 24.55 -30.57
N GLU A 59 15.19 25.65 -31.33
CA GLU A 59 14.45 26.87 -31.02
C GLU A 59 13.03 26.68 -30.40
N PRO A 60 12.52 27.69 -29.64
CA PRO A 60 11.35 27.51 -28.78
C PRO A 60 10.04 27.64 -29.59
N GLU A 61 9.39 26.55 -29.93
CA GLU A 61 7.93 26.57 -30.00
C GLU A 61 7.42 26.54 -28.56
N LYS A 62 6.69 27.57 -28.17
CA LYS A 62 5.96 27.67 -26.91
C LYS A 62 4.88 26.61 -26.87
N GLU A 63 5.19 25.38 -26.46
CA GLU A 63 4.26 24.53 -25.75
C GLU A 63 4.36 24.91 -24.29
N GLU A 64 3.26 25.42 -23.74
CA GLU A 64 3.06 25.55 -22.30
C GLU A 64 3.26 24.17 -21.72
N ALA A 65 4.37 23.94 -21.02
CA ALA A 65 4.58 22.76 -20.22
C ALA A 65 3.49 22.75 -19.14
N GLU A 66 2.37 22.07 -19.37
CA GLU A 66 1.45 21.68 -18.32
C GLU A 66 2.28 20.92 -17.30
N ASP A 67 2.45 21.54 -16.12
CA ASP A 67 3.10 20.94 -14.95
C ASP A 67 2.28 19.68 -14.59
N SER A 68 2.73 18.52 -15.10
CA SER A 68 2.00 17.27 -14.95
C SER A 68 1.86 16.98 -13.46
N ALA A 69 0.62 17.04 -12.97
CA ALA A 69 0.28 16.76 -11.56
C ALA A 69 0.57 15.30 -11.13
N PHE A 70 1.12 14.49 -12.03
CA PHE A 70 1.44 13.08 -11.80
C PHE A 70 2.95 12.89 -11.57
N PRO A 71 3.34 11.99 -10.64
CA PRO A 71 4.73 11.57 -10.54
C PRO A 71 5.18 10.92 -11.86
N LYS A 72 6.26 11.43 -12.45
CA LYS A 72 6.81 10.89 -13.69
C LYS A 72 7.58 9.60 -13.40
N LEU A 73 6.86 8.47 -13.30
CA LEU A 73 7.44 7.14 -13.14
C LEU A 73 7.24 6.31 -14.40
N ARG A 74 8.30 5.64 -14.81
CA ARG A 74 8.25 4.55 -15.81
C ARG A 74 8.15 3.24 -15.07
N VAL A 75 7.16 2.40 -15.41
CA VAL A 75 6.95 1.07 -14.81
C VAL A 75 7.06 0.02 -15.91
N ASP A 76 8.02 -0.90 -15.79
CA ASP A 76 8.16 -2.04 -16.71
C ASP A 76 7.14 -3.14 -16.38
N VAL A 77 5.93 -2.97 -16.90
CA VAL A 77 4.82 -3.91 -16.74
C VAL A 77 5.18 -5.30 -17.27
N ASN A 78 5.86 -5.37 -18.41
CA ASN A 78 6.21 -6.65 -19.04
C ASN A 78 7.24 -7.42 -18.20
N GLY A 79 8.21 -6.72 -17.63
CA GLY A 79 9.18 -7.29 -16.69
C GLY A 79 8.51 -7.81 -15.44
N LEU A 80 7.63 -7.01 -14.81
CA LEU A 80 6.89 -7.38 -13.61
C LEU A 80 5.98 -8.60 -13.82
N LEU A 81 5.26 -8.67 -14.96
CA LEU A 81 4.42 -9.82 -15.31
C LEU A 81 5.23 -11.11 -15.56
N LYS A 82 6.48 -11.01 -16.03
CA LYS A 82 7.38 -12.17 -16.15
C LYS A 82 7.83 -12.70 -14.79
N VAL A 83 8.02 -11.81 -13.80
CA VAL A 83 8.38 -12.19 -12.43
C VAL A 83 7.17 -12.82 -11.73
N ASN A 84 6.01 -12.15 -11.82
CA ASN A 84 4.79 -12.61 -11.18
C ASN A 84 3.57 -12.36 -12.08
N PRO A 85 2.95 -13.42 -12.63
CA PRO A 85 1.77 -13.27 -13.48
C PRO A 85 0.54 -12.70 -12.75
N ASP A 86 0.52 -12.72 -11.41
CA ASP A 86 -0.53 -12.14 -10.58
C ASP A 86 -0.34 -10.61 -10.39
N TYR A 87 0.65 -9.99 -11.04
CA TYR A 87 0.84 -8.55 -11.02
C TYR A 87 -0.40 -7.82 -11.58
N ALA A 88 -0.97 -6.91 -10.79
CA ALA A 88 -2.13 -6.11 -11.18
C ALA A 88 -1.78 -4.63 -11.45
N ALA A 89 -0.94 -4.03 -10.60
CA ALA A 89 -0.58 -2.62 -10.68
C ALA A 89 0.65 -2.30 -9.81
N TRP A 90 1.11 -1.03 -9.86
CA TRP A 90 2.11 -0.48 -8.94
C TRP A 90 1.50 0.65 -8.13
N LEU A 91 1.58 0.56 -6.79
CA LEU A 91 1.13 1.59 -5.87
C LEU A 91 2.28 2.53 -5.52
N TYR A 92 2.05 3.84 -5.66
CA TYR A 92 2.97 4.89 -5.22
C TYR A 92 2.25 5.89 -4.32
N TYR A 93 2.77 6.12 -3.11
CA TYR A 93 2.26 7.13 -2.17
C TYR A 93 3.43 7.80 -1.46
N LYS A 94 3.76 9.03 -1.89
CA LYS A 94 4.94 9.79 -1.44
C LYS A 94 4.92 10.05 0.08
N ASP A 95 3.85 10.60 0.61
CA ASP A 95 3.76 10.98 2.04
C ASP A 95 3.81 9.78 2.99
N ALA A 96 3.47 8.60 2.51
CA ALA A 96 3.59 7.35 3.25
C ALA A 96 4.88 6.57 2.94
N ASP A 97 5.73 7.04 2.03
CA ASP A 97 6.93 6.31 1.57
C ASP A 97 6.59 4.90 1.06
N ILE A 98 5.51 4.81 0.27
CA ILE A 98 5.01 3.57 -0.32
C ILE A 98 5.34 3.54 -1.82
N SER A 99 5.99 2.46 -2.26
CA SER A 99 6.24 2.17 -3.66
C SER A 99 6.38 0.66 -3.82
N TYR A 100 5.24 -0.03 -4.09
CA TYR A 100 5.14 -1.49 -4.10
C TYR A 100 4.29 -2.02 -5.24
N PRO A 101 4.61 -3.23 -5.77
CA PRO A 101 3.72 -3.94 -6.67
C PRO A 101 2.45 -4.37 -5.92
N ILE A 102 1.31 -4.33 -6.62
CA ILE A 102 0.03 -4.88 -6.19
C ILE A 102 -0.17 -6.21 -6.92
N THR A 103 -0.55 -7.24 -6.19
CA THR A 103 -0.88 -8.57 -6.73
C THR A 103 -2.36 -8.89 -6.55
N GLN A 104 -2.87 -9.80 -7.39
CA GLN A 104 -4.21 -10.36 -7.27
C GLN A 104 -4.14 -11.86 -7.47
N SER A 105 -4.35 -12.62 -6.40
CA SER A 105 -4.38 -14.08 -6.46
C SER A 105 -5.73 -14.61 -6.96
N THR A 106 -5.85 -15.93 -7.08
CA THR A 106 -7.10 -16.59 -7.41
C THR A 106 -7.88 -16.96 -6.15
N ILE A 107 -9.18 -17.26 -6.28
CA ILE A 107 -10.04 -17.72 -5.17
C ILE A 107 -9.49 -18.94 -4.42
N SER A 108 -8.74 -19.81 -5.09
CA SER A 108 -8.17 -21.01 -4.47
C SER A 108 -6.94 -20.73 -3.62
N ASP A 109 -6.38 -19.52 -3.67
CA ASP A 109 -5.15 -19.12 -2.96
C ASP A 109 -5.22 -17.63 -2.53
N GLU A 110 -6.39 -17.20 -2.04
CA GLU A 110 -6.65 -15.79 -1.70
C GLU A 110 -5.70 -15.23 -0.64
N ASP A 111 -5.25 -16.09 0.30
CA ASP A 111 -4.33 -15.71 1.37
C ASP A 111 -2.84 -15.77 1.00
N ARG A 112 -2.52 -16.14 -0.24
CA ARG A 112 -1.14 -16.37 -0.71
C ARG A 112 -0.21 -15.21 -0.33
N TYR A 113 -0.63 -13.99 -0.60
CA TYR A 113 0.20 -12.80 -0.45
C TYR A 113 0.28 -12.27 0.98
N LEU A 114 -0.38 -12.91 1.94
CA LEU A 114 -0.11 -12.68 3.36
C LEU A 114 1.27 -13.19 3.79
N THR A 115 1.81 -14.21 3.12
CA THR A 115 3.09 -14.84 3.52
C THR A 115 4.01 -15.14 2.34
N THR A 116 3.74 -14.55 1.18
CA THR A 116 4.55 -14.73 -0.04
C THR A 116 4.84 -13.37 -0.64
N THR A 117 6.11 -13.07 -0.89
CA THR A 117 6.54 -11.82 -1.51
C THR A 117 6.18 -11.78 -3.00
N PHE A 118 6.44 -10.65 -3.64
CA PHE A 118 6.19 -10.46 -5.07
C PHE A 118 6.96 -11.48 -5.94
N GLU A 119 8.20 -11.80 -5.59
CA GLU A 119 9.03 -12.79 -6.30
C GLU A 119 8.68 -14.24 -5.96
N GLY A 120 7.69 -14.47 -5.10
CA GLY A 120 7.25 -15.82 -4.73
C GLY A 120 7.98 -16.44 -3.54
N ASN A 121 8.81 -15.68 -2.83
CA ASN A 121 9.52 -16.14 -1.65
C ASN A 121 8.60 -16.19 -0.42
N LYS A 122 8.69 -17.27 0.37
CA LYS A 122 8.01 -17.36 1.67
C LYS A 122 8.60 -16.33 2.63
N ASN A 123 7.79 -15.35 3.05
CA ASN A 123 8.23 -14.30 3.96
C ASN A 123 7.03 -13.66 4.69
N PRO A 124 7.11 -13.41 6.02
CA PRO A 124 6.03 -12.78 6.78
C PRO A 124 5.67 -11.35 6.37
N SER A 125 6.48 -10.69 5.55
CA SER A 125 6.16 -9.37 5.00
C SER A 125 5.10 -9.44 3.91
N GLY A 126 4.91 -10.59 3.28
CA GLY A 126 3.96 -10.77 2.19
C GLY A 126 4.17 -9.80 1.02
N CYS A 127 3.12 -9.55 0.28
CA CYS A 127 3.02 -8.53 -0.77
C CYS A 127 1.82 -7.61 -0.51
N VAL A 128 1.75 -6.46 -1.16
CA VAL A 128 0.50 -5.71 -1.25
C VAL A 128 -0.42 -6.43 -2.22
N PHE A 129 -1.66 -6.68 -1.83
CA PHE A 129 -2.60 -7.45 -2.65
C PHE A 129 -4.02 -6.90 -2.57
N MET A 130 -4.84 -7.30 -3.53
CA MET A 130 -6.26 -7.00 -3.61
C MET A 130 -7.08 -8.29 -3.59
N ASP A 131 -8.37 -8.17 -3.29
CA ASP A 131 -9.28 -9.32 -3.30
C ASP A 131 -9.30 -10.01 -4.67
N TYR A 132 -9.41 -11.34 -4.68
CA TYR A 132 -9.42 -12.14 -5.90
C TYR A 132 -10.52 -11.76 -6.90
N ASN A 133 -11.64 -11.22 -6.41
CA ASN A 133 -12.80 -10.80 -7.20
C ASN A 133 -12.85 -9.28 -7.47
N ALA A 134 -11.82 -8.53 -7.05
CA ALA A 134 -11.75 -7.11 -7.34
C ALA A 134 -11.51 -6.86 -8.84
N ASP A 135 -11.95 -5.70 -9.33
CA ASP A 135 -11.62 -5.24 -10.68
C ASP A 135 -10.21 -4.65 -10.70
N ASP A 136 -9.29 -5.28 -11.42
CA ASP A 136 -7.90 -4.85 -11.55
C ASP A 136 -7.70 -3.58 -12.40
N ALA A 137 -8.77 -3.08 -13.01
CA ALA A 137 -8.84 -1.74 -13.60
C ALA A 137 -9.36 -0.67 -12.63
N PHE A 138 -9.64 -1.04 -11.37
CA PHE A 138 -10.03 -0.14 -10.27
C PHE A 138 -11.31 0.67 -10.54
N ARG A 139 -12.32 0.08 -11.18
CA ARG A 139 -13.59 0.73 -11.53
C ARG A 139 -14.72 0.50 -10.51
N TYR A 140 -14.51 -0.37 -9.51
CA TYR A 140 -15.51 -0.62 -8.46
C TYR A 140 -15.65 0.59 -7.53
N ASN A 141 -16.84 0.74 -6.94
CA ASN A 141 -17.14 1.82 -5.99
C ASN A 141 -16.21 1.81 -4.76
N ASN A 142 -15.58 0.68 -4.45
CA ASN A 142 -14.48 0.60 -3.49
C ASN A 142 -13.63 -0.64 -3.79
N THR A 143 -12.33 -0.46 -3.95
CA THR A 143 -11.35 -1.55 -4.07
C THR A 143 -10.44 -1.54 -2.86
N PHE A 144 -10.34 -2.67 -2.16
CA PHE A 144 -9.45 -2.80 -1.01
C PHE A 144 -8.08 -3.31 -1.42
N LEU A 145 -7.04 -2.63 -0.93
CA LEU A 145 -5.65 -3.06 -1.00
C LEU A 145 -5.16 -3.37 0.40
N TYR A 146 -4.64 -4.56 0.59
CA TYR A 146 -4.15 -5.06 1.87
C TYR A 146 -2.62 -5.10 1.89
N GLY A 147 -2.04 -4.78 3.03
CA GLY A 147 -0.59 -4.88 3.25
C GLY A 147 -0.26 -4.94 4.74
N HIS A 148 0.81 -5.64 5.09
CA HIS A 148 1.21 -5.79 6.48
C HIS A 148 1.69 -4.49 7.13
N ASN A 149 1.38 -4.33 8.43
CA ASN A 149 1.97 -3.30 9.30
C ASN A 149 3.32 -3.78 9.84
N MET A 150 4.38 -3.64 9.07
CA MET A 150 5.70 -4.07 9.50
C MET A 150 6.28 -3.10 10.53
N ALA A 151 6.88 -3.63 11.61
CA ALA A 151 7.43 -2.83 12.70
C ALA A 151 8.60 -1.91 12.27
N ASN A 152 9.33 -2.29 11.21
CA ASN A 152 10.38 -1.45 10.60
C ASN A 152 9.83 -0.37 9.66
N GLY A 153 8.51 -0.24 9.52
CA GLY A 153 7.85 0.76 8.69
C GLY A 153 7.75 0.40 7.20
N THR A 154 8.16 -0.80 6.78
CA THR A 154 7.97 -1.27 5.41
C THR A 154 6.53 -1.75 5.17
N MET A 155 6.20 -2.08 3.93
CA MET A 155 4.85 -2.40 3.48
C MET A 155 3.88 -1.25 3.86
N PHE A 156 2.71 -1.56 4.43
CA PHE A 156 1.77 -0.54 4.94
C PHE A 156 2.05 -0.08 6.37
N GLY A 157 3.16 -0.50 6.97
CA GLY A 157 3.61 0.00 8.27
C GLY A 157 3.87 1.50 8.30
N SER A 158 4.19 2.11 7.16
CA SER A 158 4.41 3.55 7.01
C SER A 158 3.11 4.37 6.93
N LEU A 159 1.94 3.79 6.63
CA LEU A 159 0.64 4.50 6.61
C LEU A 159 0.31 5.18 7.93
N LYS A 160 0.85 4.69 9.05
CA LYS A 160 0.70 5.34 10.35
C LYS A 160 1.24 6.78 10.39
N LYS A 161 2.20 7.15 9.53
CA LYS A 161 2.72 8.51 9.41
C LYS A 161 1.60 9.48 9.03
N VAL A 162 0.80 9.10 8.00
CA VAL A 162 -0.33 9.90 7.52
C VAL A 162 -1.43 10.03 8.57
N TYR A 163 -1.68 8.96 9.34
CA TYR A 163 -2.65 8.99 10.45
C TYR A 163 -2.19 9.85 11.63
N GLN A 164 -0.92 9.71 12.03
CA GLN A 164 -0.39 10.38 13.22
C GLN A 164 -0.05 11.85 12.98
N ASN A 165 0.33 12.20 11.76
CA ASN A 165 0.78 13.54 11.38
C ASN A 165 0.07 14.06 10.13
N PRO A 166 -1.27 14.13 10.09
CA PRO A 166 -2.00 14.54 8.88
C PRO A 166 -1.69 15.98 8.44
N LYS A 167 -1.25 16.85 9.38
CA LYS A 167 -0.82 18.23 9.11
C LYS A 167 0.49 18.33 8.31
N ASP A 168 1.29 17.25 8.30
CA ASP A 168 2.58 17.23 7.59
C ASP A 168 2.42 16.69 6.16
N ALA A 169 1.19 16.39 5.72
CA ALA A 169 0.91 15.95 4.37
C ALA A 169 1.30 17.03 3.36
N THR A 170 2.18 16.68 2.42
CA THR A 170 2.67 17.55 1.34
C THR A 170 2.09 17.18 -0.01
N ASP A 171 1.69 15.92 -0.16
CA ASP A 171 1.05 15.37 -1.35
C ASP A 171 -0.11 14.46 -0.91
N PRO A 172 -1.36 14.98 -0.86
CA PRO A 172 -2.50 14.23 -0.36
C PRO A 172 -3.02 13.18 -1.34
N TYR A 173 -2.20 12.76 -2.30
CA TYR A 173 -2.56 11.80 -3.32
C TYR A 173 -1.71 10.56 -3.23
N PHE A 174 -2.33 9.42 -3.56
CA PHE A 174 -1.61 8.25 -3.99
C PHE A 174 -1.97 7.90 -5.43
N TYR A 175 -1.09 7.12 -6.07
CA TYR A 175 -1.16 6.85 -7.49
C TYR A 175 -1.09 5.34 -7.73
N ILE A 176 -1.89 4.86 -8.68
CA ILE A 176 -1.90 3.46 -9.09
C ILE A 176 -1.59 3.38 -10.59
N TYR A 177 -0.42 2.83 -10.89
CA TYR A 177 0.04 2.54 -12.24
C TYR A 177 -0.48 1.16 -12.63
N THR A 178 -1.58 1.12 -13.38
CA THR A 178 -2.24 -0.13 -13.78
C THR A 178 -1.43 -0.86 -14.86
N LYS A 179 -1.57 -2.18 -14.92
CA LYS A 179 -0.96 -2.97 -16.00
C LYS A 179 -1.48 -2.62 -17.41
N TYR A 180 -2.52 -1.78 -17.50
CA TYR A 180 -3.14 -1.32 -18.74
C TYR A 180 -2.58 0.01 -19.26
N GLY A 181 -1.46 0.50 -18.72
CA GLY A 181 -0.81 1.74 -19.17
C GLY A 181 -1.47 3.03 -18.68
N LYS A 182 -2.30 2.96 -17.64
CA LYS A 182 -2.93 4.11 -17.01
C LYS A 182 -2.33 4.34 -15.62
N VAL A 183 -2.02 5.59 -15.29
CA VAL A 183 -1.80 6.02 -13.91
C VAL A 183 -3.06 6.72 -13.42
N ASN A 184 -3.63 6.21 -12.33
CA ASN A 184 -4.81 6.76 -11.66
C ASN A 184 -4.38 7.55 -10.43
N GLN A 185 -4.86 8.77 -10.28
CA GLN A 185 -4.65 9.63 -9.12
C GLN A 185 -5.84 9.52 -8.17
N TYR A 186 -5.55 9.26 -6.89
CA TYR A 186 -6.54 9.15 -5.83
C TYR A 186 -6.29 10.19 -4.74
N ARG A 187 -7.27 11.05 -4.48
CA ARG A 187 -7.24 12.04 -3.39
C ARG A 187 -7.62 11.38 -2.06
N VAL A 188 -6.74 11.39 -1.10
CA VAL A 188 -7.04 10.89 0.25
C VAL A 188 -8.11 11.77 0.90
N PHE A 189 -9.23 11.19 1.29
CA PHE A 189 -10.34 11.88 1.93
C PHE A 189 -10.62 11.44 3.36
N ALA A 190 -10.25 10.21 3.74
CA ALA A 190 -10.44 9.72 5.08
C ALA A 190 -9.25 8.84 5.53
N VAL A 191 -8.80 9.07 6.78
CA VAL A 191 -7.75 8.27 7.44
C VAL A 191 -8.21 8.02 8.86
N TYR A 192 -8.52 6.76 9.21
CA TYR A 192 -9.07 6.43 10.52
C TYR A 192 -8.78 4.97 10.94
N ILE A 193 -9.00 4.72 12.23
CA ILE A 193 -8.89 3.37 12.80
C ILE A 193 -10.28 2.81 13.01
N THR A 194 -10.48 1.55 12.58
CA THR A 194 -11.70 0.78 12.80
C THR A 194 -11.39 -0.61 13.34
N ASP A 195 -12.39 -1.47 13.47
CA ASP A 195 -12.24 -2.90 13.80
C ASP A 195 -12.32 -3.74 12.53
N GLU A 196 -11.63 -4.89 12.49
CA GLU A 196 -11.64 -5.80 11.34
C GLU A 196 -13.04 -6.36 11.01
N THR A 197 -13.93 -6.35 11.99
CA THR A 197 -15.32 -6.81 11.87
C THR A 197 -16.30 -5.71 11.50
N ASP A 198 -15.83 -4.48 11.27
CA ASP A 198 -16.68 -3.35 10.89
C ASP A 198 -17.16 -3.48 9.43
N ALA A 199 -18.30 -4.17 9.26
CA ALA A 199 -18.87 -4.42 7.95
C ALA A 199 -19.20 -3.13 7.16
N LYS A 200 -19.37 -1.97 7.82
CA LYS A 200 -19.61 -0.70 7.13
C LYS A 200 -18.32 -0.15 6.53
N ALA A 201 -17.23 -0.22 7.29
CA ALA A 201 -15.92 0.22 6.82
C ALA A 201 -15.38 -0.64 5.66
N TYR A 202 -15.76 -1.93 5.65
CA TYR A 202 -15.35 -2.91 4.63
C TYR A 202 -16.45 -3.20 3.58
N SER A 203 -17.41 -2.30 3.40
CA SER A 203 -18.43 -2.45 2.37
C SER A 203 -17.97 -1.91 1.01
N ILE A 204 -18.51 -2.52 -0.04
CA ILE A 204 -18.48 -1.99 -1.41
C ILE A 204 -19.86 -1.42 -1.67
N PRO A 205 -20.03 -0.08 -1.77
CA PRO A 205 -21.34 0.53 -2.00
C PRO A 205 -21.98 0.03 -3.28
N ALA A 206 -23.23 -0.42 -3.21
CA ALA A 206 -23.94 -0.98 -4.35
C ALA A 206 -24.84 0.05 -5.07
N THR A 207 -25.27 1.08 -4.36
CA THR A 207 -26.14 2.16 -4.86
C THR A 207 -25.52 3.53 -4.58
N ASP A 208 -26.05 4.56 -5.23
CA ASP A 208 -25.65 5.95 -4.99
C ASP A 208 -25.87 6.35 -3.53
N GLU A 209 -27.01 5.95 -2.94
CA GLU A 209 -27.32 6.23 -1.53
C GLU A 209 -26.33 5.52 -0.59
N ASP A 210 -25.92 4.28 -0.89
CA ASP A 210 -24.91 3.57 -0.11
C ASP A 210 -23.55 4.24 -0.21
N TYR A 211 -23.19 4.72 -1.40
CA TYR A 211 -21.95 5.47 -1.62
C TYR A 211 -21.91 6.74 -0.77
N ASP A 212 -22.97 7.55 -0.84
CA ASP A 212 -23.09 8.80 -0.08
C ASP A 212 -22.99 8.56 1.43
N LYS A 213 -23.67 7.53 1.94
CA LYS A 213 -23.58 7.11 3.35
C LYS A 213 -22.18 6.61 3.73
N TYR A 214 -21.54 5.85 2.84
CA TYR A 214 -20.19 5.32 3.05
C TYR A 214 -19.19 6.46 3.21
N VAL A 215 -19.14 7.37 2.24
CA VAL A 215 -18.24 8.52 2.25
C VAL A 215 -18.49 9.43 3.45
N ALA A 216 -19.76 9.77 3.74
CA ALA A 216 -20.11 10.61 4.89
C ALA A 216 -19.68 9.97 6.21
N THR A 217 -19.81 8.64 6.35
CA THR A 217 -19.35 7.90 7.53
C THR A 217 -17.84 7.94 7.66
N ALA A 218 -17.13 7.65 6.58
CA ALA A 218 -15.66 7.65 6.55
C ALA A 218 -15.10 9.05 6.88
N MET A 219 -15.64 10.11 6.29
CA MET A 219 -15.23 11.49 6.56
C MET A 219 -15.51 11.91 8.00
N LYS A 220 -16.57 11.40 8.63
CA LYS A 220 -16.86 11.66 10.03
C LYS A 220 -15.88 10.99 10.99
N HIS A 221 -15.39 9.80 10.64
CA HIS A 221 -14.41 9.08 11.43
C HIS A 221 -12.99 9.62 11.23
N GLY A 222 -12.66 10.12 10.03
CA GLY A 222 -11.35 10.62 9.66
C GLY A 222 -11.27 12.14 9.72
N SER A 223 -10.21 12.67 10.34
CA SER A 223 -9.97 14.12 10.43
C SER A 223 -9.03 14.66 9.34
N PHE A 224 -8.62 13.83 8.38
CA PHE A 224 -7.58 14.19 7.39
C PHE A 224 -7.93 15.45 6.60
N THR A 225 -9.17 15.56 6.11
CA THR A 225 -9.63 16.74 5.35
C THR A 225 -9.75 18.03 6.16
N ALA A 226 -9.76 17.94 7.49
CA ALA A 226 -9.67 19.11 8.34
C ALA A 226 -8.27 19.77 8.30
N TYR A 227 -7.23 18.98 8.03
CA TYR A 227 -5.85 19.46 7.89
C TYR A 227 -5.47 19.75 6.44
N VAL A 228 -6.03 18.98 5.49
CA VAL A 228 -5.79 19.12 4.05
C VAL A 228 -7.14 19.26 3.34
N PRO A 229 -7.70 20.49 3.27
CA PRO A 229 -9.02 20.74 2.67
C PRO A 229 -9.07 20.36 1.19
N PHE A 230 -10.24 19.99 0.72
CA PHE A 230 -10.51 19.76 -0.68
C PHE A 230 -10.52 21.05 -1.49
N THR A 231 -10.04 20.98 -2.73
CA THR A 231 -10.41 21.89 -3.81
C THR A 231 -11.83 21.62 -4.30
N ASP A 232 -12.38 22.50 -5.12
CA ASP A 232 -13.73 22.30 -5.68
C ASP A 232 -13.77 21.08 -6.61
N ALA A 233 -12.74 20.87 -7.44
CA ALA A 233 -12.65 19.71 -8.31
C ALA A 233 -12.58 18.37 -7.54
N GLU A 234 -11.92 18.35 -6.38
CA GLU A 234 -11.85 17.15 -5.52
C GLU A 234 -13.18 16.87 -4.82
N ARG A 235 -13.97 17.91 -4.49
CA ARG A 235 -15.37 17.76 -4.00
C ARG A 235 -16.26 17.17 -5.06
N GLU A 236 -16.16 17.69 -6.28
CA GLU A 236 -16.90 17.20 -7.45
C GLU A 236 -16.67 15.71 -7.68
N ALA A 237 -15.44 15.22 -7.51
CA ALA A 237 -15.14 13.79 -7.65
C ALA A 237 -15.94 12.90 -6.67
N ILE A 238 -16.19 13.38 -5.45
CA ILE A 238 -17.06 12.68 -4.48
C ILE A 238 -18.54 12.81 -4.90
N GLU A 239 -18.98 13.98 -5.34
CA GLU A 239 -20.37 14.22 -5.79
C GLU A 239 -20.72 13.38 -7.03
N LEU A 240 -19.75 13.17 -7.91
CA LEU A 240 -19.84 12.28 -9.09
C LEU A 240 -19.76 10.80 -8.73
N ARG A 241 -19.50 10.46 -7.45
CA ARG A 241 -19.34 9.09 -6.94
C ARG A 241 -18.24 8.31 -7.65
N ASN A 242 -17.13 8.97 -7.86
CA ASN A 242 -15.95 8.35 -8.46
C ASN A 242 -15.46 7.14 -7.63
N PRO A 243 -14.84 6.14 -8.27
CA PRO A 243 -14.28 4.96 -7.61
C PRO A 243 -13.40 5.30 -6.41
N ILE A 244 -13.49 4.49 -5.35
CA ILE A 244 -12.66 4.59 -4.16
C ILE A 244 -11.65 3.46 -4.14
N VAL A 245 -10.46 3.74 -3.63
CA VAL A 245 -9.50 2.73 -3.22
C VAL A 245 -9.20 2.91 -1.73
N THR A 246 -9.28 1.81 -0.99
CA THR A 246 -9.00 1.76 0.45
C THR A 246 -7.73 0.95 0.72
N LEU A 247 -6.71 1.60 1.27
CA LEU A 247 -5.49 0.95 1.77
C LEU A 247 -5.77 0.49 3.20
N SER A 248 -5.67 -0.82 3.48
CA SER A 248 -6.00 -1.43 4.77
C SER A 248 -4.80 -2.14 5.37
N THR A 249 -4.51 -1.87 6.65
CA THR A 249 -3.46 -2.55 7.41
C THR A 249 -3.83 -2.73 8.87
N CYS A 250 -3.16 -3.66 9.57
CA CYS A 250 -3.29 -3.81 11.01
C CYS A 250 -2.79 -2.55 11.74
N TYR A 251 -3.44 -2.17 12.85
CA TYR A 251 -3.00 -1.05 13.68
C TYR A 251 -2.75 -1.50 15.13
N GLY A 252 -1.53 -1.27 15.63
CA GLY A 252 -1.14 -1.66 16.98
C GLY A 252 -0.26 -2.90 17.03
N ARG A 253 -0.43 -3.72 18.07
CA ARG A 253 0.37 -4.93 18.30
C ARG A 253 -0.08 -6.09 17.44
N ALA A 254 0.77 -7.09 17.26
CA ALA A 254 0.42 -8.35 16.62
C ALA A 254 -0.84 -8.98 17.27
N GLY A 255 -1.74 -9.53 16.44
CA GLY A 255 -3.02 -10.10 16.90
C GLY A 255 -4.10 -9.06 17.23
N THR A 256 -3.90 -7.78 16.88
CA THR A 256 -4.92 -6.73 17.04
C THR A 256 -6.06 -6.90 16.05
N THR A 257 -7.30 -6.62 16.49
CA THR A 257 -8.47 -6.49 15.61
C THR A 257 -8.56 -5.11 14.96
N LYS A 258 -7.71 -4.15 15.40
CA LYS A 258 -7.75 -2.79 14.85
C LYS A 258 -7.10 -2.72 13.48
N ARG A 259 -7.73 -1.97 12.61
CA ARG A 259 -7.29 -1.70 11.24
C ARG A 259 -7.16 -0.19 11.02
N LEU A 260 -6.08 0.22 10.38
CA LEU A 260 -5.91 1.57 9.84
C LEU A 260 -6.36 1.56 8.39
N LEU A 261 -7.30 2.42 8.05
CA LEU A 261 -7.77 2.64 6.70
C LEU A 261 -7.32 4.01 6.19
N VAL A 262 -6.82 4.05 4.97
CA VAL A 262 -6.53 5.26 4.20
C VAL A 262 -7.35 5.17 2.92
N GLN A 263 -8.30 6.07 2.74
CA GLN A 263 -9.27 6.02 1.65
C GLN A 263 -9.05 7.17 0.68
N GLY A 264 -8.93 6.85 -0.60
CA GLY A 264 -8.78 7.82 -1.68
C GLY A 264 -9.89 7.70 -2.71
N VAL A 265 -10.42 8.84 -3.15
CA VAL A 265 -11.36 8.94 -4.26
C VAL A 265 -10.61 9.23 -5.56
N TYR A 266 -10.98 8.56 -6.64
CA TYR A 266 -10.41 8.77 -7.97
C TYR A 266 -10.66 10.19 -8.46
N ILE A 267 -9.62 10.85 -8.95
CA ILE A 267 -9.70 12.21 -9.51
C ILE A 267 -9.61 12.17 -11.03
N LYS A 268 -8.52 11.65 -11.55
CA LYS A 268 -8.23 11.61 -12.98
C LYS A 268 -7.18 10.53 -13.30
N SER A 269 -7.01 10.24 -14.58
CA SER A 269 -5.94 9.36 -15.04
C SER A 269 -5.23 9.93 -16.25
N GLU A 270 -3.97 9.52 -16.42
CA GLU A 270 -3.16 9.76 -17.61
C GLU A 270 -2.61 8.45 -18.16
N ASN A 271 -2.20 8.46 -19.43
CA ASN A 271 -1.39 7.38 -19.95
C ASN A 271 0.03 7.57 -19.45
N TYR A 272 0.66 6.50 -18.95
CA TYR A 272 2.08 6.55 -18.64
C TYR A 272 2.86 5.68 -19.64
N ASN A 273 4.12 6.03 -19.86
CA ASN A 273 4.95 5.33 -20.83
C ASN A 273 5.29 3.92 -20.31
N THR A 274 4.73 2.90 -20.97
CA THR A 274 5.02 1.48 -20.72
C THR A 274 6.03 0.91 -21.71
N GLU A 275 6.55 1.75 -22.66
CA GLU A 275 7.49 1.29 -23.67
C GLU A 275 8.86 0.96 -23.07
N ASN A 276 9.39 -0.16 -23.51
CA ASN A 276 10.66 -0.76 -23.10
C ASN A 276 11.87 0.04 -23.59
#